data_9b2743f83ab5077e98150b6cb657ccdb
#
_entry.id   9b2743f83ab5077e98150b6cb657ccdb
#
_cell.length_a   1.000
_cell.length_b   1.000
_cell.length_c   1.000
_cell.angle_alpha   90.00
_cell.angle_beta   90.00
_cell.angle_gamma   90.00
#
_symmetry.space_group_name_H-M   'P 1'
#
loop_
_entity.id
_entity.type
_entity.pdbx_description
1 polymer ?
#
loop_
_entity_poly.entity_id
_entity_poly.type
_entity_poly.pdbx_seq_one_letter_code
_entity_poly.pdbx_strand_id
1 'polypeptide(L)'
;FKALRRRIAAEENIPAQVVLQNFVFERLMERIVKSKIRNNFILKGGLLISHILGLAKRTTMDMDITVRNTELNEDNVRSWMNEIFSVETGDGVVWDLKSIAPIRDDDIYGGYRVKMVASLGVINVPLSVDISTGDRITPAPREYYLKSHFVQNAMFKLWGYTIETILAEKIESILVRGVLSTRPRDFYDVLLLVTHCKPNKEIFRV
;
A
#
# COMPACT_ATOMS: atom_id res chain seq x y z
N PHE A 1 18.91 9.05 9.88
CA PHE A 1 18.07 8.74 8.73
C PHE A 1 18.68 9.16 7.38
N LYS A 2 19.24 10.40 7.22
CA LYS A 2 19.82 10.88 5.94
C LYS A 2 20.89 9.94 5.37
N ALA A 3 21.78 9.40 6.20
CA ALA A 3 22.81 8.45 5.79
C ALA A 3 22.21 7.12 5.32
N LEU A 4 21.27 6.56 6.08
CA LEU A 4 20.55 5.32 5.73
C LEU A 4 19.83 5.45 4.38
N ARG A 5 19.10 6.55 4.16
CA ARG A 5 18.40 6.84 2.91
C ARG A 5 19.35 6.85 1.71
N ARG A 6 20.51 7.54 1.85
CA ARG A 6 21.51 7.61 0.78
C ARG A 6 22.11 6.25 0.46
N ARG A 7 22.40 5.46 1.51
CA ARG A 7 22.93 4.10 1.36
C ARG A 7 21.96 3.22 0.61
N ILE A 8 20.70 3.12 1.04
CA ILE A 8 19.68 2.29 0.38
C ILE A 8 19.44 2.76 -1.06
N ALA A 9 19.39 4.07 -1.30
CA ALA A 9 19.23 4.61 -2.66
C ALA A 9 20.36 4.16 -3.60
N ALA A 10 21.59 4.10 -3.11
CA ALA A 10 22.73 3.64 -3.88
C ALA A 10 22.77 2.12 -4.05
N GLU A 11 22.54 1.37 -2.97
CA GLU A 11 22.54 -0.11 -2.97
C GLU A 11 21.45 -0.69 -3.88
N GLU A 12 20.24 -0.12 -3.83
CA GLU A 12 19.08 -0.58 -4.60
C GLU A 12 18.94 0.12 -5.97
N ASN A 13 19.80 1.09 -6.27
CA ASN A 13 19.79 1.91 -7.48
C ASN A 13 18.41 2.57 -7.74
N ILE A 14 17.84 3.17 -6.70
CA ILE A 14 16.53 3.85 -6.75
C ILE A 14 16.65 5.31 -6.28
N PRO A 15 15.77 6.23 -6.75
CA PRO A 15 15.80 7.62 -6.30
C PRO A 15 15.62 7.76 -4.79
N ALA A 16 16.41 8.64 -4.16
CA ALA A 16 16.34 8.89 -2.72
C ALA A 16 14.93 9.37 -2.25
N GLN A 17 14.15 10.01 -3.13
CA GLN A 17 12.77 10.38 -2.86
C GLN A 17 11.87 9.15 -2.71
N VAL A 18 12.06 8.12 -3.54
CA VAL A 18 11.33 6.85 -3.46
C VAL A 18 11.65 6.14 -2.15
N VAL A 19 12.93 6.11 -1.76
CA VAL A 19 13.36 5.55 -0.46
C VAL A 19 12.67 6.27 0.69
N LEU A 20 12.62 7.60 0.65
CA LEU A 20 11.95 8.41 1.68
C LEU A 20 10.45 8.12 1.77
N GLN A 21 9.79 8.03 0.62
CA GLN A 21 8.36 7.72 0.54
C GLN A 21 8.05 6.33 1.13
N ASN A 22 8.82 5.32 0.74
CA ASN A 22 8.63 3.96 1.25
C ASN A 22 8.94 3.85 2.74
N PHE A 23 9.95 4.59 3.24
CA PHE A 23 10.19 4.69 4.69
C PHE A 23 8.95 5.20 5.42
N VAL A 24 8.35 6.27 4.95
CA VAL A 24 7.17 6.86 5.58
C VAL A 24 5.96 5.91 5.49
N PHE A 25 5.78 5.19 4.40
CA PHE A 25 4.75 4.14 4.30
C PHE A 25 4.97 3.03 5.35
N GLU A 26 6.20 2.60 5.58
CA GLU A 26 6.46 1.63 6.65
C GLU A 26 6.14 2.17 8.04
N ARG A 27 6.40 3.47 8.29
CA ARG A 27 6.00 4.09 9.58
C ARG A 27 4.48 4.15 9.74
N LEU A 28 3.75 4.36 8.63
CA LEU A 28 2.28 4.30 8.62
C LEU A 28 1.78 2.86 8.85
N MET A 29 2.35 1.87 8.14
CA MET A 29 2.01 0.46 8.32
C MET A 29 2.25 -0.01 9.77
N GLU A 30 3.34 0.41 10.40
CA GLU A 30 3.61 0.08 11.81
C GLU A 30 2.50 0.58 12.74
N ARG A 31 1.99 1.79 12.49
CA ARG A 31 0.86 2.34 13.25
C ARG A 31 -0.43 1.57 12.99
N ILE A 32 -0.71 1.24 11.73
CA ILE A 32 -1.87 0.41 11.35
C ILE A 32 -1.80 -0.95 12.08
N VAL A 33 -0.64 -1.60 12.09
CA VAL A 33 -0.45 -2.90 12.78
C VAL A 33 -0.75 -2.82 14.27
N LYS A 34 -0.41 -1.70 14.91
CA LYS A 34 -0.60 -1.47 16.35
C LYS A 34 -1.99 -0.91 16.69
N SER A 35 -2.76 -0.47 15.70
CA SER A 35 -4.10 0.10 15.89
C SER A 35 -5.17 -0.98 16.10
N LYS A 36 -6.33 -0.58 16.65
CA LYS A 36 -7.48 -1.48 16.85
C LYS A 36 -8.12 -1.92 15.53
N ILE A 37 -7.97 -1.09 14.48
CA ILE A 37 -8.56 -1.32 13.16
C ILE A 37 -7.71 -2.16 12.23
N ARG A 38 -6.56 -2.68 12.69
CA ARG A 38 -5.64 -3.52 11.90
C ARG A 38 -6.37 -4.61 11.10
N ASN A 39 -7.35 -5.28 11.69
CA ASN A 39 -8.03 -6.41 11.08
C ASN A 39 -9.06 -6.01 10.01
N ASN A 40 -9.39 -4.72 9.92
CA ASN A 40 -10.29 -4.19 8.92
C ASN A 40 -9.53 -3.75 7.66
N PHE A 41 -8.23 -3.48 7.75
CA PHE A 41 -7.40 -2.99 6.66
C PHE A 41 -6.69 -4.13 5.94
N ILE A 42 -6.84 -4.15 4.61
CA ILE A 42 -6.23 -5.14 3.73
C ILE A 42 -5.38 -4.38 2.72
N LEU A 43 -4.07 -4.57 2.79
CA LEU A 43 -3.12 -3.95 1.88
C LEU A 43 -3.24 -4.57 0.49
N LYS A 44 -3.21 -3.72 -0.54
CA LYS A 44 -3.22 -4.15 -1.94
C LYS A 44 -2.24 -3.34 -2.80
N GLY A 45 -2.30 -3.51 -4.10
CA GLY A 45 -1.57 -2.66 -5.05
C GLY A 45 -0.04 -2.76 -4.98
N GLY A 46 0.58 -1.67 -5.43
CA GLY A 46 2.04 -1.61 -5.64
C GLY A 46 2.87 -1.76 -4.38
N LEU A 47 2.39 -1.29 -3.22
CA LEU A 47 3.14 -1.36 -1.97
C LEU A 47 3.25 -2.82 -1.46
N LEU A 48 2.18 -3.59 -1.57
CA LEU A 48 2.23 -5.02 -1.23
C LEU A 48 3.19 -5.77 -2.16
N ILE A 49 3.14 -5.51 -3.48
CA ILE A 49 4.07 -6.11 -4.45
C ILE A 49 5.51 -5.74 -4.10
N SER A 50 5.78 -4.49 -3.76
CA SER A 50 7.11 -4.00 -3.37
C SER A 50 7.68 -4.75 -2.16
N HIS A 51 6.86 -5.01 -1.15
CA HIS A 51 7.29 -5.77 0.04
C HIS A 51 7.48 -7.26 -0.23
N ILE A 52 6.72 -7.84 -1.16
CA ILE A 52 6.87 -9.25 -1.55
C ILE A 52 8.14 -9.46 -2.38
N LEU A 53 8.43 -8.58 -3.32
CA LEU A 53 9.49 -8.73 -4.32
C LEU A 53 10.78 -7.97 -4.00
N GLY A 54 10.73 -6.99 -3.10
CA GLY A 54 11.81 -6.07 -2.75
C GLY A 54 11.75 -4.75 -3.52
N LEU A 55 12.29 -3.68 -2.89
CA LEU A 55 12.26 -2.31 -3.42
C LEU A 55 12.97 -2.15 -4.77
N ALA A 56 14.09 -2.86 -4.99
CA ALA A 56 14.83 -2.81 -6.25
C ALA A 56 13.99 -3.26 -7.45
N LYS A 57 13.11 -4.24 -7.26
CA LYS A 57 12.26 -4.78 -8.33
C LYS A 57 11.00 -3.96 -8.57
N ARG A 58 10.42 -3.43 -7.50
CA ARG A 58 9.16 -2.69 -7.59
C ARG A 58 9.10 -1.55 -6.58
N THR A 59 9.08 -0.34 -7.08
CA THR A 59 8.86 0.86 -6.27
C THR A 59 7.43 1.37 -6.44
N THR A 60 6.89 2.01 -5.40
CA THR A 60 5.60 2.70 -5.48
C THR A 60 5.66 4.02 -4.75
N MET A 61 4.79 4.94 -5.16
CA MET A 61 4.55 6.22 -4.52
C MET A 61 3.13 6.30 -3.94
N ASP A 62 2.36 5.22 -4.09
CA ASP A 62 0.97 5.13 -3.68
C ASP A 62 0.79 3.96 -2.71
N MET A 63 -0.13 4.10 -1.77
CA MET A 63 -0.57 3.06 -0.85
C MET A 63 -2.06 2.82 -1.06
N ASP A 64 -2.41 1.60 -1.43
CA ASP A 64 -3.78 1.18 -1.68
C ASP A 64 -4.23 0.21 -0.58
N ILE A 65 -5.39 0.47 -0.01
CA ILE A 65 -6.01 -0.33 1.05
C ILE A 65 -7.47 -0.58 0.68
N THR A 66 -7.96 -1.78 0.91
CA THR A 66 -9.40 -2.02 0.98
C THR A 66 -9.81 -2.31 2.42
N VAL A 67 -11.01 -1.85 2.80
CA VAL A 67 -11.55 -2.13 4.14
C VAL A 67 -12.63 -3.19 4.09
N ARG A 68 -12.67 -4.01 5.16
CA ARG A 68 -13.69 -5.05 5.34
C ARG A 68 -14.36 -4.95 6.69
N ASN A 69 -15.58 -5.49 6.79
CA ASN A 69 -16.36 -5.58 8.03
C ASN A 69 -16.57 -4.21 8.71
N THR A 70 -16.61 -3.15 7.93
CA THR A 70 -16.85 -1.78 8.40
C THR A 70 -17.42 -0.94 7.27
N GLU A 71 -18.19 0.06 7.62
CA GLU A 71 -18.73 1.01 6.65
C GLU A 71 -17.65 2.03 6.24
N LEU A 72 -17.52 2.26 4.93
CA LEU A 72 -16.63 3.26 4.38
C LEU A 72 -17.39 4.57 4.15
N ASN A 73 -17.14 5.55 5.00
CA ASN A 73 -17.59 6.93 4.85
C ASN A 73 -16.51 7.89 5.38
N GLU A 74 -16.66 9.19 5.12
CA GLU A 74 -15.63 10.18 5.46
C GLU A 74 -15.37 10.24 6.97
N ASP A 75 -16.41 10.15 7.79
CA ASP A 75 -16.29 10.24 9.26
C ASP A 75 -15.50 9.06 9.83
N ASN A 76 -15.79 7.85 9.34
CA ASN A 76 -15.05 6.65 9.71
C ASN A 76 -13.60 6.74 9.27
N VAL A 77 -13.34 7.17 8.03
CA VAL A 77 -11.96 7.36 7.53
C VAL A 77 -11.20 8.36 8.38
N ARG A 78 -11.81 9.48 8.73
CA ARG A 78 -11.23 10.50 9.62
C ARG A 78 -10.91 9.94 11.00
N SER A 79 -11.85 9.19 11.57
CA SER A 79 -11.67 8.51 12.86
C SER A 79 -10.51 7.53 12.84
N TRP A 80 -10.41 6.70 11.79
CA TRP A 80 -9.32 5.73 11.62
C TRP A 80 -7.96 6.42 11.47
N MET A 81 -7.88 7.48 10.68
CA MET A 81 -6.62 8.23 10.52
C MET A 81 -6.19 8.85 11.85
N ASN A 82 -7.10 9.43 12.61
CA ASN A 82 -6.78 9.99 13.92
C ASN A 82 -6.31 8.91 14.90
N GLU A 83 -6.93 7.74 14.91
CA GLU A 83 -6.49 6.59 15.72
C GLU A 83 -5.08 6.15 15.31
N ILE A 84 -4.83 5.95 14.00
CA ILE A 84 -3.53 5.53 13.47
C ILE A 84 -2.46 6.55 13.84
N PHE A 85 -2.72 7.85 13.68
CA PHE A 85 -1.74 8.90 13.97
C PHE A 85 -1.45 9.02 15.47
N SER A 86 -2.38 8.66 16.34
CA SER A 86 -2.20 8.66 17.79
C SER A 86 -1.33 7.50 18.29
N VAL A 87 -1.07 6.48 17.46
CA VAL A 87 -0.23 5.35 17.85
C VAL A 87 1.22 5.79 18.01
N GLU A 88 1.76 5.68 19.20
CA GLU A 88 3.15 5.97 19.49
C GLU A 88 4.06 4.83 19.04
N THR A 89 5.06 5.14 18.23
CA THR A 89 6.05 4.18 17.71
C THR A 89 7.47 4.56 18.05
N GLY A 90 7.69 5.72 18.67
CA GLY A 90 9.01 6.21 19.06
C GLY A 90 9.91 6.62 17.87
N ASP A 91 9.34 6.74 16.66
CA ASP A 91 10.08 7.06 15.43
C ASP A 91 10.25 8.56 15.17
N GLY A 92 9.62 9.42 15.99
CA GLY A 92 9.65 10.87 15.88
C GLY A 92 8.89 11.42 14.65
N VAL A 93 8.09 10.62 13.99
CA VAL A 93 7.26 11.07 12.85
C VAL A 93 5.98 11.71 13.36
N VAL A 94 5.76 12.96 12.96
CA VAL A 94 4.52 13.69 13.22
C VAL A 94 3.64 13.65 11.99
N TRP A 95 2.35 13.30 12.18
CA TRP A 95 1.39 13.13 11.11
C TRP A 95 0.38 14.27 11.08
N ASP A 96 0.05 14.75 9.88
CA ASP A 96 -0.90 15.82 9.66
C ASP A 96 -1.86 15.44 8.53
N LEU A 97 -3.15 15.28 8.86
CA LEU A 97 -4.22 14.99 7.90
C LEU A 97 -4.57 16.27 7.12
N LYS A 98 -4.41 16.24 5.81
CA LYS A 98 -4.68 17.40 4.94
C LYS A 98 -6.06 17.39 4.32
N SER A 99 -6.47 16.26 3.75
CA SER A 99 -7.80 16.13 3.15
C SER A 99 -8.24 14.69 3.04
N ILE A 100 -9.55 14.49 3.04
CA ILE A 100 -10.23 13.25 2.67
C ILE A 100 -11.19 13.64 1.55
N ALA A 101 -11.10 12.96 0.42
CA ALA A 101 -11.95 13.24 -0.74
C ALA A 101 -12.34 11.94 -1.45
N PRO A 102 -13.55 11.83 -1.99
CA PRO A 102 -13.95 10.71 -2.84
C PRO A 102 -12.97 10.52 -4.00
N ILE A 103 -12.69 9.27 -4.37
CA ILE A 103 -11.79 8.96 -5.49
C ILE A 103 -12.52 9.13 -6.83
N ARG A 104 -13.79 8.70 -6.89
CA ARG A 104 -14.70 8.85 -8.04
C ARG A 104 -16.13 8.91 -7.56
N ASP A 105 -16.92 9.76 -8.19
CA ASP A 105 -18.35 9.90 -7.88
C ASP A 105 -19.20 8.81 -8.58
N ASP A 106 -18.65 8.13 -9.61
CA ASP A 106 -19.39 7.22 -10.51
C ASP A 106 -19.17 5.72 -10.22
N ASP A 107 -18.31 5.35 -9.27
CA ASP A 107 -18.06 3.93 -8.95
C ASP A 107 -19.12 3.39 -7.97
N ILE A 108 -19.70 2.24 -8.30
CA ILE A 108 -20.67 1.48 -7.47
C ILE A 108 -20.07 1.18 -6.07
N TYR A 109 -18.75 1.07 -5.98
CA TYR A 109 -17.98 0.85 -4.76
C TYR A 109 -17.07 2.06 -4.53
N GLY A 110 -17.59 3.09 -3.88
CA GLY A 110 -16.85 4.31 -3.61
C GLY A 110 -15.53 4.10 -2.86
N GLY A 111 -14.64 5.05 -2.97
CA GLY A 111 -13.37 5.09 -2.26
C GLY A 111 -13.04 6.50 -1.80
N TYR A 112 -12.09 6.61 -0.86
CA TYR A 112 -11.59 7.90 -0.40
C TYR A 112 -10.07 7.98 -0.58
N ARG A 113 -9.62 9.09 -1.14
CA ARG A 113 -8.21 9.48 -1.14
C ARG A 113 -7.91 10.33 0.07
N VAL A 114 -7.06 9.82 0.94
CA VAL A 114 -6.59 10.51 2.14
C VAL A 114 -5.23 11.13 1.83
N LYS A 115 -5.14 12.46 1.84
CA LYS A 115 -3.87 13.18 1.73
C LYS A 115 -3.37 13.57 3.10
N MET A 116 -2.08 13.35 3.35
CA MET A 116 -1.44 13.64 4.62
C MET A 116 0.01 14.08 4.42
N VAL A 117 0.60 14.62 5.47
CA VAL A 117 2.02 14.96 5.54
C VAL A 117 2.63 14.27 6.74
N ALA A 118 3.72 13.55 6.51
CA ALA A 118 4.57 13.02 7.56
C ALA A 118 5.79 13.93 7.72
N SER A 119 6.04 14.42 8.93
CA SER A 119 7.15 15.31 9.27
C SER A 119 8.21 14.58 10.08
N LEU A 120 9.45 14.57 9.58
CA LEU A 120 10.63 14.01 10.26
C LEU A 120 11.63 15.16 10.53
N GLY A 121 11.49 15.83 11.65
CA GLY A 121 12.21 17.07 11.93
C GLY A 121 11.86 18.13 10.87
N VAL A 122 12.86 18.56 10.09
CA VAL A 122 12.66 19.57 9.02
C VAL A 122 12.19 19.00 7.68
N ILE A 123 12.07 17.68 7.56
CA ILE A 123 11.67 17.03 6.30
C ILE A 123 10.18 16.75 6.33
N ASN A 124 9.44 17.33 5.39
CA ASN A 124 8.02 17.10 5.19
C ASN A 124 7.81 16.21 3.97
N VAL A 125 7.10 15.10 4.15
CA VAL A 125 6.82 14.11 3.11
C VAL A 125 5.31 14.07 2.88
N PRO A 126 4.81 14.67 1.78
CA PRO A 126 3.43 14.50 1.40
C PRO A 126 3.20 13.07 0.88
N LEU A 127 2.10 12.48 1.29
CA LEU A 127 1.68 11.16 0.83
C LEU A 127 0.16 11.06 0.72
N SER A 128 -0.29 10.06 -0.03
CA SER A 128 -1.70 9.72 -0.12
C SER A 128 -1.91 8.23 0.09
N VAL A 129 -3.07 7.91 0.65
CA VAL A 129 -3.57 6.55 0.79
C VAL A 129 -4.95 6.49 0.14
N ASP A 130 -5.14 5.55 -0.76
CA ASP A 130 -6.43 5.27 -1.36
C ASP A 130 -7.10 4.14 -0.58
N ILE A 131 -8.29 4.43 -0.04
CA ILE A 131 -9.07 3.50 0.76
C ILE A 131 -10.33 3.17 -0.01
N SER A 132 -10.53 1.91 -0.36
CA SER A 132 -11.72 1.39 -1.05
C SER A 132 -12.50 0.39 -0.20
N THR A 133 -13.68 0.02 -0.65
CA THR A 133 -14.51 -1.05 -0.08
C THR A 133 -15.24 -1.80 -1.20
N GLY A 134 -15.88 -2.92 -0.84
CA GLY A 134 -16.70 -3.68 -1.77
C GLY A 134 -15.92 -4.55 -2.75
N ASP A 135 -14.60 -4.53 -2.71
CA ASP A 135 -13.76 -5.36 -3.56
C ASP A 135 -14.09 -6.85 -3.36
N ARG A 136 -14.31 -7.56 -4.46
CA ARG A 136 -14.48 -9.00 -4.43
C ARG A 136 -13.11 -9.67 -4.34
N ILE A 137 -12.72 -10.04 -3.12
CA ILE A 137 -11.40 -10.62 -2.86
C ILE A 137 -11.50 -12.15 -2.96
N THR A 138 -11.00 -12.69 -4.06
CA THR A 138 -10.98 -14.13 -4.32
C THR A 138 -9.61 -14.54 -4.84
N PRO A 139 -8.91 -15.45 -4.16
CA PRO A 139 -9.21 -16.07 -2.85
C PRO A 139 -9.20 -15.05 -1.69
N ALA A 140 -9.70 -15.48 -0.53
CA ALA A 140 -9.75 -14.63 0.67
C ALA A 140 -8.38 -14.01 1.00
N PRO A 141 -8.36 -12.79 1.59
CA PRO A 141 -7.11 -12.14 2.01
C PRO A 141 -6.32 -13.03 2.95
N ARG A 142 -5.00 -12.93 2.91
CA ARG A 142 -4.11 -13.66 3.81
C ARG A 142 -3.28 -12.73 4.68
N GLU A 143 -2.82 -13.22 5.83
CA GLU A 143 -1.84 -12.49 6.63
C GLU A 143 -0.44 -12.63 6.01
N TYR A 144 0.25 -11.50 5.91
CA TYR A 144 1.64 -11.41 5.50
C TYR A 144 2.52 -10.99 6.67
N TYR A 145 3.73 -11.51 6.69
CA TYR A 145 4.82 -11.07 7.56
C TYR A 145 5.82 -10.31 6.68
N LEU A 146 5.55 -9.02 6.46
CA LEU A 146 6.35 -8.18 5.58
C LEU A 146 7.57 -7.66 6.34
N LYS A 147 8.77 -7.92 5.81
CA LYS A 147 10.02 -7.42 6.39
C LYS A 147 10.15 -5.92 6.15
N SER A 148 10.63 -5.18 7.14
CA SER A 148 11.01 -3.78 6.96
C SER A 148 12.26 -3.69 6.08
N HIS A 149 12.26 -2.74 5.15
CA HIS A 149 13.44 -2.38 4.35
C HIS A 149 14.39 -1.45 5.13
N PHE A 150 13.91 -0.85 6.24
CA PHE A 150 14.61 0.24 6.94
C PHE A 150 15.01 -0.11 8.36
N VAL A 151 14.33 -1.04 9.00
CA VAL A 151 14.58 -1.44 10.38
C VAL A 151 14.92 -2.92 10.42
N GLN A 152 16.14 -3.22 10.81
CA GLN A 152 16.64 -4.59 10.90
C GLN A 152 15.74 -5.42 11.83
N ASN A 153 15.39 -6.64 11.38
CA ASN A 153 14.55 -7.59 12.10
C ASN A 153 13.12 -7.12 12.42
N ALA A 154 12.70 -5.94 11.93
CA ALA A 154 11.32 -5.52 12.07
C ALA A 154 10.43 -6.18 11.00
N MET A 155 9.22 -6.56 11.42
CA MET A 155 8.23 -7.18 10.56
C MET A 155 6.85 -6.56 10.83
N PHE A 156 6.08 -6.42 9.74
CA PHE A 156 4.68 -5.97 9.80
C PHE A 156 3.76 -7.16 9.54
N LYS A 157 2.89 -7.44 10.50
CA LYS A 157 1.87 -8.49 10.36
C LYS A 157 0.57 -7.84 9.89
N LEU A 158 0.30 -7.89 8.58
CA LEU A 158 -0.83 -7.24 7.92
C LEU A 158 -1.64 -8.23 7.08
N TRP A 159 -2.94 -7.95 6.97
CA TRP A 159 -3.75 -8.57 5.93
C TRP A 159 -3.42 -7.95 4.57
N GLY A 160 -3.38 -8.78 3.54
CA GLY A 160 -3.15 -8.34 2.17
C GLY A 160 -3.85 -9.24 1.16
N TYR A 161 -3.99 -8.73 -0.06
CA TYR A 161 -4.46 -9.52 -1.19
C TYR A 161 -3.53 -10.69 -1.45
N THR A 162 -4.10 -11.80 -1.94
CA THR A 162 -3.28 -12.89 -2.48
C THR A 162 -2.67 -12.45 -3.83
N ILE A 163 -1.63 -13.15 -4.25
CA ILE A 163 -1.00 -12.89 -5.55
C ILE A 163 -2.02 -13.05 -6.68
N GLU A 164 -2.91 -14.02 -6.55
CA GLU A 164 -3.97 -14.32 -7.52
C GLU A 164 -4.97 -13.17 -7.63
N THR A 165 -5.39 -12.58 -6.50
CA THR A 165 -6.29 -11.42 -6.49
C THR A 165 -5.62 -10.21 -7.14
N ILE A 166 -4.33 -9.95 -6.82
CA ILE A 166 -3.59 -8.84 -7.44
C ILE A 166 -3.48 -9.04 -8.96
N LEU A 167 -3.17 -10.27 -9.40
CA LEU A 167 -3.09 -10.60 -10.83
C LEU A 167 -4.42 -10.39 -11.52
N ALA A 168 -5.53 -10.83 -10.91
CA ALA A 168 -6.87 -10.66 -11.47
C ALA A 168 -7.20 -9.17 -11.69
N GLU A 169 -7.00 -8.32 -10.68
CA GLU A 169 -7.19 -6.85 -10.81
C GLU A 169 -6.32 -6.23 -11.91
N LYS A 170 -5.05 -6.64 -12.00
CA LYS A 170 -4.13 -6.12 -13.01
C LYS A 170 -4.54 -6.54 -14.43
N ILE A 171 -4.88 -7.82 -14.61
CA ILE A 171 -5.34 -8.35 -15.90
C ILE A 171 -6.66 -7.69 -16.30
N GLU A 172 -7.62 -7.55 -15.39
CA GLU A 172 -8.88 -6.84 -15.64
C GLU A 172 -8.61 -5.39 -16.08
N SER A 173 -7.75 -4.66 -15.35
CA SER A 173 -7.36 -3.29 -15.71
C SER A 173 -6.75 -3.20 -17.10
N ILE A 174 -5.91 -4.17 -17.50
CA ILE A 174 -5.32 -4.24 -18.83
C ILE A 174 -6.39 -4.52 -19.89
N LEU A 175 -7.29 -5.47 -19.65
CA LEU A 175 -8.33 -5.85 -20.60
C LEU A 175 -9.36 -4.73 -20.81
N VAL A 176 -9.83 -4.12 -19.72
CA VAL A 176 -10.83 -3.04 -19.78
C VAL A 176 -10.28 -1.80 -20.49
N ARG A 177 -9.01 -1.46 -20.28
CA ARG A 177 -8.38 -0.28 -20.88
C ARG A 177 -7.82 -0.52 -22.27
N GLY A 178 -7.59 -1.79 -22.63
CA GLY A 178 -7.08 -2.20 -23.93
C GLY A 178 -5.76 -1.52 -24.31
N VAL A 179 -5.55 -1.36 -25.62
CA VAL A 179 -4.32 -0.77 -26.21
C VAL A 179 -4.13 0.72 -25.89
N LEU A 180 -5.17 1.39 -25.40
CA LEU A 180 -5.11 2.80 -24.97
C LEU A 180 -4.67 2.92 -23.50
N SER A 181 -4.24 1.82 -22.87
CA SER A 181 -3.82 1.84 -21.48
C SER A 181 -2.62 2.76 -21.26
N THR A 182 -2.82 3.77 -20.42
CA THR A 182 -1.75 4.66 -19.94
C THR A 182 -1.02 4.09 -18.71
N ARG A 183 -1.24 2.80 -18.38
CA ARG A 183 -0.69 2.15 -17.18
C ARG A 183 0.30 1.01 -17.53
N PRO A 184 1.48 1.30 -18.07
CA PRO A 184 2.48 0.27 -18.40
C PRO A 184 2.93 -0.52 -17.17
N ARG A 185 2.76 0.04 -15.97
CA ARG A 185 3.08 -0.62 -14.70
C ARG A 185 2.24 -1.88 -14.45
N ASP A 186 1.00 -1.95 -14.94
CA ASP A 186 0.15 -3.14 -14.75
C ASP A 186 0.72 -4.35 -15.51
N PHE A 187 1.22 -4.15 -16.73
CA PHE A 187 1.92 -5.20 -17.49
C PHE A 187 3.21 -5.65 -16.78
N TYR A 188 3.97 -4.68 -16.26
CA TYR A 188 5.19 -4.98 -15.52
C TYR A 188 4.91 -5.76 -14.23
N ASP A 189 3.89 -5.37 -13.48
CA ASP A 189 3.45 -6.04 -12.25
C ASP A 189 3.03 -7.50 -12.55
N VAL A 190 2.23 -7.74 -13.62
CA VAL A 190 1.86 -9.09 -14.05
C VAL A 190 3.08 -9.93 -14.37
N LEU A 191 4.02 -9.41 -15.16
CA LEU A 191 5.26 -10.11 -15.51
C LEU A 191 6.05 -10.49 -14.26
N LEU A 192 6.27 -9.55 -13.34
CA LEU A 192 7.00 -9.78 -12.10
C LEU A 192 6.34 -10.85 -11.23
N LEU A 193 5.02 -10.75 -11.03
CA LEU A 193 4.28 -11.67 -10.16
C LEU A 193 4.26 -13.09 -10.72
N VAL A 194 4.04 -13.26 -12.02
CA VAL A 194 4.06 -14.58 -12.67
C VAL A 194 5.45 -15.20 -12.61
N THR A 195 6.50 -14.40 -12.82
CA THR A 195 7.88 -14.89 -12.86
C THR A 195 8.41 -15.26 -11.47
N HIS A 196 8.08 -14.47 -10.43
CA HIS A 196 8.72 -14.60 -9.12
C HIS A 196 7.85 -15.25 -8.04
N CYS A 197 6.52 -15.18 -8.16
CA CYS A 197 5.62 -15.60 -7.08
C CYS A 197 4.95 -16.96 -7.30
N LYS A 198 5.02 -17.54 -8.50
CA LYS A 198 4.42 -18.84 -8.85
C LYS A 198 2.95 -18.94 -8.41
N PRO A 199 2.04 -18.10 -8.95
CA PRO A 199 0.63 -18.09 -8.56
C PRO A 199 -0.03 -19.45 -8.82
N ASN A 200 -1.03 -19.78 -8.02
CA ASN A 200 -1.80 -21.01 -8.21
C ASN A 200 -2.69 -20.89 -9.44
N LYS A 201 -2.33 -21.61 -10.50
CA LYS A 201 -3.05 -21.58 -11.79
C LYS A 201 -4.48 -22.11 -11.71
N GLU A 202 -4.79 -23.00 -10.77
CA GLU A 202 -6.13 -23.57 -10.61
C GLU A 202 -7.17 -22.52 -10.21
N ILE A 203 -6.74 -21.44 -9.54
CA ILE A 203 -7.62 -20.33 -9.12
C ILE A 203 -8.14 -19.53 -10.32
N PHE A 204 -7.43 -19.54 -11.46
CA PHE A 204 -7.82 -18.86 -12.70
C PHE A 204 -8.63 -19.74 -13.66
N ARG A 205 -8.87 -21.01 -13.30
CA ARG A 205 -9.74 -21.89 -14.08
C ARG A 205 -11.19 -21.68 -13.61
N VAL A 206 -12.03 -21.19 -14.50
CA VAL A 206 -13.48 -21.08 -14.34
C VAL A 206 -14.13 -22.30 -14.95
#